data_311f8620dc1cffb04c856fc7eea39391
#
_entry.id   311f8620dc1cffb04c856fc7eea39391
#
_cell.length_a   1.000
_cell.length_b   1.000
_cell.length_c   1.000
_cell.angle_alpha   90.00
_cell.angle_beta   90.00
_cell.angle_gamma   90.00
#
_symmetry.space_group_name_H-M   'P 1'
#
loop_
_entity.id
_entity.type
_entity.pdbx_description
1 polymer ?
#
loop_
_entity_poly.entity_id
_entity_poly.type
_entity_poly.pdbx_seq_one_letter_code
_entity_poly.pdbx_strand_id
1 'polypeptide(L)'
;MSQLSQAASVEFQQAMALPQAVLLNFDVAYEESVVDVAAAGSVFKTSRRTVVSLRLGTFQAREIVRHQDGERSRRSAQLADMVPPGSRYGFDLVAHVGIESLLRGQSLDEIRRDLAGRPVPIDVPISTLWDQQRKFLFYLGHLHQRATGLIRNYLAERGDTTWLLDGTVECGTPVFLGIEDAASGMILAGRKVPSENADDIASCLREGGERYGQPTRVLHDLSGAMSGACDLALPGVSHFVCHYHLCRDVGEDLYESPQSDLMKRLRCLKVLARLHEQRKGQTQILRAATSSEARLVLSELLAGRVVQARFDATLGREVLLALHYWILDHRADGSRRGFPFDPYTLYLHRRLVRAGEAVDRLMARAAFAQQAPPALVNFQNLLREYRTDAQIVAASRLYERACAMFNRLRVVLRLTPEHMDHQRQPHDLPSSEQQELKTALDQLRDELQKQSQDQSHADRGLAKIVLTHLDKYWAHLVPDEPNAAGASWKRTTNQLERHWGGMKRVRRRAHGRGKLVRDFLSLPEEYLLVPNLENPIYVELVLGGSLESLPARLAEASRDAGSFAAWNRGHRPCHVGQLPRRLLRRDEFIGDLIKACHRHCRTAPPDVAQCR
;
A
#
# COMPACT_ATOMS: atom_id res chain seq x y z
N MET A 1 34.89 6.04 -14.28
CA MET A 1 34.18 6.80 -15.35
C MET A 1 34.83 6.44 -16.66
N SER A 2 34.06 5.97 -17.66
CA SER A 2 34.60 5.56 -18.95
C SER A 2 35.12 6.78 -19.72
N GLN A 3 36.09 6.59 -20.61
CA GLN A 3 36.63 7.65 -21.48
C GLN A 3 35.53 8.41 -22.25
N LEU A 4 34.42 7.74 -22.52
CA LEU A 4 33.22 8.33 -23.12
C LEU A 4 32.59 9.43 -22.25
N SER A 5 32.60 9.24 -20.95
CA SER A 5 32.07 10.22 -19.97
C SER A 5 32.91 11.50 -19.95
N GLN A 6 34.22 11.39 -20.16
CA GLN A 6 35.10 12.57 -20.21
C GLN A 6 35.02 13.30 -21.54
N ALA A 7 35.05 12.59 -22.67
CA ALA A 7 34.91 13.20 -23.99
C ALA A 7 33.54 13.87 -24.16
N ALA A 8 32.46 13.17 -23.80
CA ALA A 8 31.10 13.72 -23.82
C ALA A 8 30.93 14.91 -22.84
N SER A 9 31.67 14.94 -21.72
CA SER A 9 31.65 16.05 -20.77
C SER A 9 32.32 17.31 -21.33
N VAL A 10 33.40 17.16 -22.06
CA VAL A 10 34.11 18.30 -22.71
C VAL A 10 33.28 18.86 -23.86
N GLU A 11 32.78 18.02 -24.74
CA GLU A 11 31.91 18.43 -25.84
C GLU A 11 30.58 19.01 -25.36
N PHE A 12 30.04 18.50 -24.21
CA PHE A 12 28.86 19.06 -23.57
C PHE A 12 29.11 20.48 -23.01
N GLN A 13 30.27 20.73 -22.40
CA GLN A 13 30.62 22.08 -21.96
C GLN A 13 30.72 23.07 -23.12
N GLN A 14 31.22 22.60 -24.27
CA GLN A 14 31.24 23.40 -25.50
C GLN A 14 29.84 23.60 -26.08
N ALA A 15 28.96 22.58 -26.00
CA ALA A 15 27.59 22.68 -26.47
C ALA A 15 26.70 23.56 -25.58
N MET A 16 27.01 23.70 -24.30
CA MET A 16 26.32 24.66 -23.40
C MET A 16 26.46 26.12 -23.88
N ALA A 17 27.50 26.43 -24.66
CA ALA A 17 27.67 27.73 -25.26
C ALA A 17 26.93 27.93 -26.62
N LEU A 18 26.32 26.84 -27.14
CA LEU A 18 25.64 26.83 -28.43
C LEU A 18 24.24 26.24 -28.29
N PRO A 19 23.16 26.92 -28.74
CA PRO A 19 21.79 26.38 -28.64
C PRO A 19 21.45 25.25 -29.63
N GLN A 20 22.43 24.65 -30.29
CA GLN A 20 22.26 23.64 -31.33
C GLN A 20 22.75 22.26 -30.86
N ALA A 21 22.16 21.18 -31.43
CA ALA A 21 22.54 19.83 -31.17
C ALA A 21 24.01 19.52 -31.53
N VAL A 22 24.71 18.84 -30.62
CA VAL A 22 26.12 18.44 -30.82
C VAL A 22 26.19 17.16 -31.65
N LEU A 23 27.15 17.11 -32.59
CA LEU A 23 27.44 15.92 -33.36
C LEU A 23 28.46 15.06 -32.62
N LEU A 24 28.02 13.92 -32.07
CA LEU A 24 28.88 12.91 -31.48
C LEU A 24 29.12 11.74 -32.45
N ASN A 25 30.37 11.27 -32.51
CA ASN A 25 30.75 10.10 -33.30
C ASN A 25 30.85 8.88 -32.39
N PHE A 26 30.17 7.81 -32.77
CA PHE A 26 30.23 6.52 -32.10
C PHE A 26 30.78 5.49 -33.09
N ASP A 27 31.93 4.93 -32.77
CA ASP A 27 32.48 3.80 -33.50
C ASP A 27 31.95 2.49 -32.90
N VAL A 28 31.86 1.45 -33.72
CA VAL A 28 31.53 0.12 -33.25
C VAL A 28 32.70 -0.39 -32.41
N ALA A 29 32.47 -0.56 -31.10
CA ALA A 29 33.46 -1.17 -30.23
C ALA A 29 33.43 -2.69 -30.47
N TYR A 30 34.56 -3.24 -30.84
CA TYR A 30 34.77 -4.69 -30.85
C TYR A 30 35.24 -5.13 -29.47
N GLU A 31 34.76 -6.29 -28.98
CA GLU A 31 35.37 -6.92 -27.82
C GLU A 31 36.81 -7.27 -28.17
N GLU A 32 37.77 -6.78 -27.39
CA GLU A 32 39.23 -6.94 -27.64
C GLU A 32 39.70 -8.38 -27.81
N SER A 33 38.91 -9.36 -27.39
CA SER A 33 39.21 -10.78 -27.45
C SER A 33 38.94 -11.42 -28.81
N VAL A 34 38.33 -10.74 -29.76
CA VAL A 34 37.78 -11.41 -30.97
C VAL A 34 38.33 -10.88 -32.31
N VAL A 35 38.96 -9.69 -32.35
CA VAL A 35 39.35 -9.12 -33.65
C VAL A 35 40.75 -8.51 -33.63
N ASP A 36 41.58 -9.01 -34.52
CA ASP A 36 42.78 -8.31 -34.96
C ASP A 36 42.39 -6.94 -35.58
N VAL A 37 42.92 -5.87 -35.03
CA VAL A 37 42.57 -4.48 -35.40
C VAL A 37 42.81 -4.19 -36.90
N ALA A 38 43.66 -5.02 -37.56
CA ALA A 38 43.90 -4.95 -38.99
C ALA A 38 42.72 -5.47 -39.86
N ALA A 39 41.79 -6.21 -39.28
CA ALA A 39 40.61 -6.77 -39.94
C ALA A 39 39.32 -5.99 -39.69
N ALA A 40 39.38 -4.72 -39.34
CA ALA A 40 38.19 -3.86 -39.18
C ALA A 40 37.40 -3.80 -40.50
N GLY A 41 36.28 -4.52 -40.55
CA GLY A 41 35.45 -4.68 -41.75
C GLY A 41 35.06 -3.38 -42.43
N SER A 42 34.65 -3.47 -43.68
CA SER A 42 34.23 -2.34 -44.50
C SER A 42 33.08 -1.58 -43.87
N VAL A 43 33.04 -0.25 -44.02
CA VAL A 43 31.89 0.56 -43.56
C VAL A 43 30.66 0.12 -44.35
N PHE A 44 29.69 -0.47 -43.65
CA PHE A 44 28.42 -0.87 -44.25
C PHE A 44 27.52 0.36 -44.46
N LYS A 45 27.37 1.19 -43.42
CA LYS A 45 26.63 2.45 -43.52
C LYS A 45 27.02 3.41 -42.40
N THR A 46 26.79 4.66 -42.65
CA THR A 46 26.76 5.71 -41.62
C THR A 46 25.31 6.13 -41.39
N SER A 47 24.84 6.04 -40.15
CA SER A 47 23.52 6.53 -39.79
C SER A 47 23.61 7.71 -38.84
N ARG A 48 22.67 8.65 -38.95
CA ARG A 48 22.51 9.75 -38.00
C ARG A 48 21.16 9.62 -37.34
N ARG A 49 21.12 9.82 -36.03
CA ARG A 49 19.87 9.85 -35.28
C ARG A 49 19.93 10.88 -34.17
N THR A 50 18.80 11.52 -33.89
CA THR A 50 18.65 12.40 -32.74
C THR A 50 18.51 11.54 -31.46
N VAL A 51 19.29 11.86 -30.44
CA VAL A 51 19.26 11.27 -29.11
C VAL A 51 18.93 12.35 -28.10
N VAL A 52 18.11 12.01 -27.13
CA VAL A 52 17.73 12.85 -25.99
C VAL A 52 18.18 12.14 -24.72
N SER A 53 19.17 12.72 -24.05
CA SER A 53 19.75 12.23 -22.80
C SER A 53 19.50 13.25 -21.70
N LEU A 54 19.20 12.78 -20.48
CA LEU A 54 19.05 13.66 -19.33
C LEU A 54 20.35 14.41 -19.01
N ARG A 55 21.48 13.76 -19.26
CA ARG A 55 22.82 14.25 -18.92
C ARG A 55 23.39 15.15 -20.00
N LEU A 56 23.19 14.80 -21.28
CA LEU A 56 23.80 15.49 -22.44
C LEU A 56 22.82 16.40 -23.20
N GLY A 57 21.54 16.39 -22.83
CA GLY A 57 20.52 17.09 -23.60
C GLY A 57 20.19 16.41 -24.92
N THR A 58 19.82 17.20 -25.94
CA THR A 58 19.50 16.69 -27.27
C THR A 58 20.70 16.81 -28.17
N PHE A 59 21.12 15.71 -28.79
CA PHE A 59 22.27 15.70 -29.70
C PHE A 59 22.06 14.79 -30.90
N GLN A 60 22.92 14.92 -31.94
CA GLN A 60 22.94 14.05 -33.08
C GLN A 60 24.04 12.98 -32.90
N ALA A 61 23.62 11.72 -32.84
CA ALA A 61 24.56 10.60 -32.85
C ALA A 61 24.81 10.14 -34.28
N ARG A 62 26.08 10.19 -34.67
CA ARG A 62 26.55 9.61 -35.93
C ARG A 62 27.15 8.24 -35.63
N GLU A 63 26.47 7.18 -36.06
CA GLU A 63 26.89 5.80 -35.87
C GLU A 63 27.49 5.25 -37.16
N ILE A 64 28.72 4.78 -37.10
CA ILE A 64 29.39 4.09 -38.19
C ILE A 64 29.17 2.59 -37.96
N VAL A 65 28.36 1.97 -38.83
CA VAL A 65 28.07 0.53 -38.77
C VAL A 65 28.99 -0.19 -39.76
N ARG A 66 29.76 -1.14 -39.28
CA ARG A 66 30.68 -1.93 -40.07
C ARG A 66 30.12 -3.31 -40.39
N HIS A 67 30.43 -3.86 -41.55
CA HIS A 67 30.09 -5.19 -41.98
C HIS A 67 31.30 -6.10 -41.80
N GLN A 68 31.11 -7.27 -41.21
CA GLN A 68 32.13 -8.28 -41.05
C GLN A 68 31.65 -9.56 -41.75
N ASP A 69 32.55 -10.24 -42.48
CA ASP A 69 32.21 -11.40 -43.29
C ASP A 69 31.43 -12.46 -42.47
N GLY A 70 30.22 -12.78 -42.95
CA GLY A 70 29.32 -13.75 -42.36
C GLY A 70 28.41 -13.28 -41.24
N GLU A 71 28.58 -12.08 -40.71
CA GLU A 71 27.70 -11.52 -39.67
C GLU A 71 26.88 -10.32 -40.15
N ARG A 72 25.67 -10.21 -39.62
CA ARG A 72 24.83 -9.04 -39.83
C ARG A 72 25.45 -7.81 -39.19
N SER A 73 25.18 -6.62 -39.76
CA SER A 73 25.71 -5.35 -39.35
C SER A 73 25.72 -5.16 -37.82
N ARG A 74 26.88 -4.85 -37.23
CA ARG A 74 27.03 -4.52 -35.82
C ARG A 74 26.79 -3.04 -35.61
N ARG A 75 26.11 -2.73 -34.51
CA ARG A 75 25.87 -1.35 -34.05
C ARG A 75 26.86 -0.96 -32.96
N SER A 76 27.05 0.35 -32.75
CA SER A 76 27.90 0.85 -31.68
C SER A 76 27.44 0.35 -30.30
N ALA A 77 28.30 -0.36 -29.58
CA ALA A 77 28.06 -0.77 -28.21
C ALA A 77 27.87 0.45 -27.29
N GLN A 78 28.65 1.49 -27.48
CA GLN A 78 28.58 2.73 -26.69
C GLN A 78 27.23 3.42 -26.81
N LEU A 79 26.68 3.48 -28.02
CA LEU A 79 25.35 4.06 -28.23
C LEU A 79 24.23 3.13 -27.70
N ALA A 80 24.45 1.81 -27.75
CA ALA A 80 23.52 0.82 -27.18
C ALA A 80 23.46 0.91 -25.64
N ASP A 81 24.57 1.28 -24.99
CA ASP A 81 24.61 1.51 -23.54
C ASP A 81 23.95 2.83 -23.11
N MET A 82 23.81 3.76 -24.03
CA MET A 82 23.14 5.05 -23.76
C MET A 82 21.65 5.03 -24.05
N VAL A 83 21.23 4.31 -25.09
CA VAL A 83 19.88 4.43 -25.66
C VAL A 83 19.27 3.07 -25.96
N PRO A 84 18.07 2.80 -25.46
CA PRO A 84 17.36 1.56 -25.77
C PRO A 84 17.19 1.32 -27.27
N PRO A 85 17.15 0.05 -27.72
CA PRO A 85 16.90 -0.30 -29.10
C PRO A 85 15.63 0.37 -29.65
N GLY A 86 15.73 1.01 -30.81
CA GLY A 86 14.61 1.69 -31.45
C GLY A 86 14.10 2.96 -30.74
N SER A 87 14.78 3.42 -29.68
CA SER A 87 14.45 4.65 -28.96
C SER A 87 15.40 5.78 -29.32
N ARG A 88 14.92 7.01 -29.26
CA ARG A 88 15.76 8.22 -29.24
C ARG A 88 16.04 8.74 -27.84
N TYR A 89 15.41 8.20 -26.82
CA TYR A 89 15.52 8.65 -25.43
C TYR A 89 16.46 7.72 -24.67
N GLY A 90 17.41 8.32 -23.95
CA GLY A 90 18.44 7.62 -23.19
C GLY A 90 17.91 6.89 -21.96
N PHE A 91 18.66 5.88 -21.49
CA PHE A 91 18.35 5.15 -20.26
C PHE A 91 18.35 6.07 -19.03
N ASP A 92 19.14 7.14 -19.04
CA ASP A 92 19.15 8.16 -17.99
C ASP A 92 17.80 8.90 -17.90
N LEU A 93 17.18 9.21 -19.02
CA LEU A 93 15.84 9.80 -19.05
C LEU A 93 14.77 8.78 -18.66
N VAL A 94 14.90 7.52 -19.11
CA VAL A 94 14.00 6.43 -18.71
C VAL A 94 14.02 6.23 -17.20
N ALA A 95 15.22 6.14 -16.59
CA ALA A 95 15.40 5.99 -15.15
C ALA A 95 14.82 7.19 -14.37
N HIS A 96 15.12 8.42 -14.81
CA HIS A 96 14.61 9.64 -14.19
C HIS A 96 13.08 9.68 -14.19
N VAL A 97 12.44 9.47 -15.34
CA VAL A 97 10.98 9.47 -15.44
C VAL A 97 10.36 8.37 -14.57
N GLY A 98 10.96 7.18 -14.54
CA GLY A 98 10.51 6.08 -13.70
C GLY A 98 10.57 6.43 -12.20
N ILE A 99 11.72 6.90 -11.72
CA ILE A 99 11.92 7.27 -10.32
C ILE A 99 10.98 8.42 -9.92
N GLU A 100 10.97 9.52 -10.66
CA GLU A 100 10.16 10.69 -10.29
C GLU A 100 8.66 10.37 -10.29
N SER A 101 8.17 9.61 -11.28
CA SER A 101 6.74 9.35 -11.38
C SER A 101 6.24 8.19 -10.52
N LEU A 102 7.02 7.09 -10.40
CA LEU A 102 6.55 5.85 -9.76
C LEU A 102 7.01 5.71 -8.31
N LEU A 103 8.16 6.30 -7.96
CA LEU A 103 8.71 6.25 -6.62
C LEU A 103 8.42 7.54 -5.85
N ARG A 104 8.67 8.72 -6.44
CA ARG A 104 8.49 10.03 -5.79
C ARG A 104 7.10 10.65 -5.97
N GLY A 105 6.32 10.14 -6.92
CA GLY A 105 4.93 10.55 -7.13
C GLY A 105 4.77 11.93 -7.78
N GLN A 106 5.73 12.36 -8.59
CA GLN A 106 5.54 13.51 -9.46
C GLN A 106 4.58 13.17 -10.60
N SER A 107 3.75 14.10 -10.98
CA SER A 107 2.94 13.98 -12.19
C SER A 107 3.81 14.13 -13.44
N LEU A 108 3.38 13.55 -14.56
CA LEU A 108 4.12 13.70 -15.82
C LEU A 108 4.20 15.16 -16.30
N ASP A 109 3.24 16.01 -15.91
CA ASP A 109 3.29 17.45 -16.16
C ASP A 109 4.36 18.16 -15.33
N GLU A 110 4.55 17.77 -14.07
CA GLU A 110 5.65 18.28 -13.24
C GLU A 110 7.00 17.87 -13.83
N ILE A 111 7.17 16.58 -14.16
CA ILE A 111 8.40 16.08 -14.78
C ILE A 111 8.68 16.81 -16.10
N ARG A 112 7.68 17.04 -16.93
CA ARG A 112 7.86 17.82 -18.18
C ARG A 112 8.35 19.24 -17.92
N ARG A 113 7.78 19.92 -16.91
CA ARG A 113 8.21 21.27 -16.54
C ARG A 113 9.64 21.29 -15.99
N ASP A 114 9.99 20.31 -15.17
CA ASP A 114 11.34 20.16 -14.61
C ASP A 114 12.38 19.93 -15.72
N LEU A 115 12.06 19.07 -16.71
CA LEU A 115 12.91 18.82 -17.86
C LEU A 115 13.09 20.07 -18.74
N ALA A 116 12.02 20.84 -18.95
CA ALA A 116 12.08 22.09 -19.70
C ALA A 116 12.82 23.21 -18.96
N GLY A 117 12.82 23.19 -17.62
CA GLY A 117 13.50 24.15 -16.75
C GLY A 117 15.00 23.86 -16.51
N ARG A 118 15.55 22.79 -17.06
CA ARG A 118 16.97 22.45 -16.87
C ARG A 118 17.89 23.43 -17.59
N PRO A 119 19.17 23.55 -17.18
CA PRO A 119 20.16 24.39 -17.89
C PRO A 119 20.27 24.05 -19.38
N VAL A 120 20.14 22.78 -19.74
CA VAL A 120 19.92 22.30 -21.11
C VAL A 120 18.48 21.82 -21.20
N PRO A 121 17.56 22.62 -21.72
CA PRO A 121 16.14 22.25 -21.75
C PRO A 121 15.87 21.00 -22.58
N ILE A 122 15.04 20.13 -22.04
CA ILE A 122 14.62 18.91 -22.72
C ILE A 122 13.10 18.99 -22.90
N ASP A 123 12.67 19.14 -24.15
CA ASP A 123 11.25 19.16 -24.48
C ASP A 123 10.78 17.74 -24.84
N VAL A 124 9.90 17.18 -24.02
CA VAL A 124 9.35 15.84 -24.19
C VAL A 124 7.84 15.88 -24.02
N PRO A 125 7.08 15.42 -25.02
CA PRO A 125 5.62 15.30 -24.89
C PRO A 125 5.19 14.36 -23.75
N ILE A 126 4.07 14.65 -23.09
CA ILE A 126 3.53 13.83 -21.99
C ILE A 126 3.30 12.37 -22.42
N SER A 127 2.81 12.15 -23.65
CA SER A 127 2.64 10.79 -24.20
C SER A 127 3.96 10.02 -24.26
N THR A 128 5.04 10.71 -24.55
CA THR A 128 6.40 10.13 -24.56
C THR A 128 6.88 9.84 -23.15
N LEU A 129 6.66 10.75 -22.18
CA LEU A 129 6.99 10.49 -20.77
C LEU A 129 6.24 9.27 -20.25
N TRP A 130 4.98 9.11 -20.62
CA TRP A 130 4.23 7.89 -20.31
C TRP A 130 4.86 6.62 -20.90
N ASP A 131 5.35 6.69 -22.15
CA ASP A 131 6.10 5.57 -22.76
C ASP A 131 7.42 5.30 -22.04
N GLN A 132 8.15 6.36 -21.60
CA GLN A 132 9.38 6.16 -20.81
C GLN A 132 9.08 5.52 -19.44
N GLN A 133 8.00 5.90 -18.77
CA GLN A 133 7.55 5.26 -17.53
C GLN A 133 7.30 3.76 -17.73
N ARG A 134 6.69 3.37 -18.86
CA ARG A 134 6.45 1.96 -19.17
C ARG A 134 7.74 1.21 -19.54
N LYS A 135 8.65 1.85 -20.26
CA LYS A 135 9.98 1.28 -20.54
C LYS A 135 10.77 1.06 -19.25
N PHE A 136 10.66 2.00 -18.31
CA PHE A 136 11.29 1.83 -17.01
C PHE A 136 10.81 0.55 -16.31
N LEU A 137 9.51 0.30 -16.24
CA LEU A 137 8.96 -0.92 -15.62
C LEU A 137 9.43 -2.17 -16.37
N PHE A 138 9.39 -2.15 -17.68
CA PHE A 138 9.88 -3.25 -18.50
C PHE A 138 11.34 -3.59 -18.20
N TYR A 139 12.23 -2.60 -18.20
CA TYR A 139 13.65 -2.85 -17.92
C TYR A 139 13.91 -3.16 -16.45
N LEU A 140 13.13 -2.59 -15.51
CA LEU A 140 13.23 -2.93 -14.09
C LEU A 140 12.89 -4.41 -13.86
N GLY A 141 11.85 -4.94 -14.50
CA GLY A 141 11.51 -6.36 -14.46
C GLY A 141 12.65 -7.25 -14.96
N HIS A 142 13.25 -6.89 -16.10
CA HIS A 142 14.41 -7.63 -16.64
C HIS A 142 15.65 -7.50 -15.74
N LEU A 143 15.92 -6.33 -15.18
CA LEU A 143 17.01 -6.15 -14.23
C LEU A 143 16.85 -7.03 -13.00
N HIS A 144 15.66 -7.06 -12.43
CA HIS A 144 15.34 -7.92 -11.29
C HIS A 144 15.50 -9.41 -11.64
N GLN A 145 15.04 -9.81 -12.82
CA GLN A 145 15.19 -11.18 -13.31
C GLN A 145 16.69 -11.58 -13.48
N ARG A 146 17.53 -10.70 -14.02
CA ARG A 146 18.99 -10.92 -14.10
C ARG A 146 19.64 -11.05 -12.73
N ALA A 147 19.14 -10.31 -11.74
CA ALA A 147 19.65 -10.34 -10.37
C ALA A 147 19.19 -11.56 -9.56
N THR A 148 18.35 -12.44 -10.13
CA THR A 148 17.81 -13.62 -9.42
C THR A 148 18.89 -14.45 -8.73
N GLY A 149 20.01 -14.72 -9.41
CA GLY A 149 21.12 -15.47 -8.83
C GLY A 149 21.77 -14.78 -7.62
N LEU A 150 21.98 -13.46 -7.69
CA LEU A 150 22.52 -12.67 -6.59
C LEU A 150 21.58 -12.67 -5.38
N ILE A 151 20.30 -12.45 -5.63
CA ILE A 151 19.27 -12.44 -4.59
C ILE A 151 19.15 -13.82 -3.96
N ARG A 152 19.11 -14.89 -4.77
CA ARG A 152 19.06 -16.28 -4.30
C ARG A 152 20.24 -16.62 -3.39
N ASN A 153 21.46 -16.26 -3.79
CA ASN A 153 22.67 -16.52 -3.00
C ASN A 153 22.60 -15.76 -1.65
N TYR A 154 22.22 -14.49 -1.67
CA TYR A 154 22.03 -13.70 -0.45
C TYR A 154 21.03 -14.35 0.52
N LEU A 155 19.89 -14.84 0.00
CA LEU A 155 18.88 -15.52 0.81
C LEU A 155 19.40 -16.85 1.37
N ALA A 156 20.13 -17.63 0.54
CA ALA A 156 20.70 -18.91 0.93
C ALA A 156 21.79 -18.77 2.01
N GLU A 157 22.66 -17.77 1.89
CA GLU A 157 23.70 -17.48 2.88
C GLU A 157 23.13 -17.14 4.27
N ARG A 158 21.96 -16.50 4.31
CA ARG A 158 21.27 -16.17 5.56
C ARG A 158 20.59 -17.39 6.21
N GLY A 159 20.17 -18.37 5.43
CA GLY A 159 19.63 -19.65 5.87
C GLY A 159 18.18 -19.63 6.35
N ASP A 160 17.72 -18.62 7.09
CA ASP A 160 16.32 -18.48 7.51
C ASP A 160 15.60 -17.45 6.64
N THR A 161 14.64 -17.92 5.84
CA THR A 161 13.85 -17.10 4.93
C THR A 161 12.36 -17.22 5.25
N THR A 162 11.76 -16.13 5.68
CA THR A 162 10.31 -16.02 5.87
C THR A 162 9.73 -15.16 4.76
N TRP A 163 8.81 -15.71 3.98
CA TRP A 163 8.09 -14.94 2.96
C TRP A 163 6.83 -14.32 3.54
N LEU A 164 6.62 -13.05 3.27
CA LEU A 164 5.35 -12.35 3.46
C LEU A 164 4.57 -12.45 2.15
N LEU A 165 3.34 -12.94 2.23
CA LEU A 165 2.41 -13.06 1.11
C LEU A 165 1.19 -12.21 1.39
N ASP A 166 0.90 -11.27 0.51
CA ASP A 166 -0.25 -10.38 0.64
C ASP A 166 -0.69 -9.85 -0.71
N GLY A 167 -1.95 -9.48 -0.83
CA GLY A 167 -2.54 -8.93 -2.02
C GLY A 167 -3.11 -7.53 -1.80
N THR A 168 -3.10 -6.72 -2.86
CA THR A 168 -3.78 -5.42 -2.82
C THR A 168 -4.65 -5.23 -4.05
N VAL A 169 -5.83 -4.64 -3.85
CA VAL A 169 -6.85 -4.45 -4.87
C VAL A 169 -7.49 -3.07 -4.76
N GLU A 170 -8.02 -2.57 -5.85
CA GLU A 170 -9.06 -1.51 -5.88
C GLU A 170 -10.35 -2.13 -6.39
N CYS A 171 -11.50 -1.59 -5.98
CA CYS A 171 -12.79 -2.18 -6.32
C CYS A 171 -12.97 -2.39 -7.84
N GLY A 172 -13.18 -3.63 -8.26
CA GLY A 172 -13.37 -4.01 -9.67
C GLY A 172 -12.08 -4.10 -10.50
N THR A 173 -10.91 -4.25 -9.85
CA THR A 173 -9.64 -4.45 -10.54
C THR A 173 -9.04 -5.83 -10.22
N PRO A 174 -8.10 -6.32 -11.06
CA PRO A 174 -7.24 -7.42 -10.67
C PRO A 174 -6.49 -7.16 -9.37
N VAL A 175 -6.14 -8.22 -8.66
CA VAL A 175 -5.32 -8.17 -7.45
C VAL A 175 -3.84 -8.11 -7.83
N PHE A 176 -3.09 -7.21 -7.21
CA PHE A 176 -1.64 -7.27 -7.19
C PHE A 176 -1.21 -8.13 -5.99
N LEU A 177 -0.72 -9.31 -6.27
CA LEU A 177 -0.16 -10.25 -5.29
C LEU A 177 1.35 -10.03 -5.20
N GLY A 178 1.90 -9.98 -3.99
CA GLY A 178 3.34 -9.80 -3.76
C GLY A 178 3.91 -10.83 -2.79
N ILE A 179 5.15 -11.20 -3.04
CA ILE A 179 5.99 -12.00 -2.15
C ILE A 179 7.18 -11.13 -1.74
N GLU A 180 7.36 -10.94 -0.44
CA GLU A 180 8.45 -10.17 0.15
C GLU A 180 9.24 -11.05 1.11
N ASP A 181 10.56 -10.95 1.08
CA ASP A 181 11.39 -11.55 2.14
C ASP A 181 11.33 -10.69 3.40
N ALA A 182 10.81 -11.25 4.47
CA ALA A 182 10.51 -10.54 5.71
C ALA A 182 11.70 -9.85 6.36
N ALA A 183 12.88 -10.43 6.25
CA ALA A 183 14.08 -9.92 6.92
C ALA A 183 14.79 -8.83 6.14
N SER A 184 14.90 -8.98 4.82
CA SER A 184 15.51 -7.96 3.97
C SER A 184 14.53 -6.85 3.56
N GLY A 185 13.22 -7.13 3.59
CA GLY A 185 12.20 -6.23 3.04
C GLY A 185 12.22 -6.13 1.52
N MET A 186 12.89 -7.05 0.84
CA MET A 186 12.90 -7.08 -0.63
C MET A 186 11.64 -7.75 -1.16
N ILE A 187 10.98 -7.11 -2.10
CA ILE A 187 9.93 -7.75 -2.90
C ILE A 187 10.62 -8.68 -3.89
N LEU A 188 10.40 -9.98 -3.72
CA LEU A 188 11.00 -11.04 -4.53
C LEU A 188 10.23 -11.28 -5.81
N ALA A 189 8.91 -11.31 -5.71
CA ALA A 189 8.03 -11.55 -6.84
C ALA A 189 6.72 -10.78 -6.69
N GLY A 190 6.10 -10.50 -7.81
CA GLY A 190 4.76 -9.94 -7.86
C GLY A 190 4.02 -10.44 -9.08
N ARG A 191 2.72 -10.63 -8.94
CA ARG A 191 1.85 -11.05 -10.02
C ARG A 191 0.53 -10.29 -9.98
N LYS A 192 0.01 -9.99 -11.14
CA LYS A 192 -1.31 -9.42 -11.30
C LYS A 192 -2.29 -10.53 -11.67
N VAL A 193 -3.16 -10.91 -10.72
CA VAL A 193 -4.12 -12.00 -10.88
C VAL A 193 -5.55 -11.47 -11.00
N PRO A 194 -6.43 -12.14 -11.78
CA PRO A 194 -7.81 -11.68 -11.95
C PRO A 194 -8.60 -11.64 -10.66
N SER A 195 -8.36 -12.61 -9.79
CA SER A 195 -8.98 -12.75 -8.47
C SER A 195 -8.03 -13.47 -7.53
N GLU A 196 -8.30 -13.37 -6.25
CA GLU A 196 -7.55 -14.07 -5.21
C GLU A 196 -8.06 -15.51 -5.12
N ASN A 197 -7.48 -16.42 -5.91
CA ASN A 197 -7.75 -17.85 -5.89
C ASN A 197 -6.48 -18.66 -5.62
N ALA A 198 -6.64 -19.87 -5.07
CA ALA A 198 -5.53 -20.70 -4.61
C ALA A 198 -4.58 -21.11 -5.75
N ASP A 199 -5.09 -21.38 -6.95
CA ASP A 199 -4.27 -21.88 -8.07
C ASP A 199 -3.33 -20.79 -8.62
N ASP A 200 -3.84 -19.56 -8.81
CA ASP A 200 -3.03 -18.42 -9.28
C ASP A 200 -1.96 -18.06 -8.24
N ILE A 201 -2.32 -18.06 -6.95
CA ILE A 201 -1.40 -17.80 -5.84
C ILE A 201 -0.34 -18.92 -5.76
N ALA A 202 -0.75 -20.19 -5.84
CA ALA A 202 0.15 -21.32 -5.82
C ALA A 202 1.15 -21.31 -7.00
N SER A 203 0.68 -20.89 -8.19
CA SER A 203 1.57 -20.68 -9.33
C SER A 203 2.64 -19.62 -9.05
N CYS A 204 2.27 -18.51 -8.41
CA CYS A 204 3.21 -17.46 -8.02
C CYS A 204 4.22 -17.94 -6.97
N LEU A 205 3.78 -18.71 -5.97
CA LEU A 205 4.65 -19.28 -4.93
C LEU A 205 5.64 -20.29 -5.51
N ARG A 206 5.20 -21.19 -6.40
CA ARG A 206 6.10 -22.16 -7.07
C ARG A 206 7.18 -21.46 -7.87
N GLU A 207 6.80 -20.47 -8.68
CA GLU A 207 7.75 -19.68 -9.46
C GLU A 207 8.75 -18.93 -8.55
N GLY A 208 8.29 -18.38 -7.43
CA GLY A 208 9.15 -17.79 -6.40
C GLY A 208 10.15 -18.81 -5.85
N GLY A 209 9.68 -20.01 -5.49
CA GLY A 209 10.51 -21.11 -4.99
C GLY A 209 11.56 -21.59 -5.98
N GLU A 210 11.21 -21.69 -7.25
CA GLU A 210 12.15 -22.05 -8.34
C GLU A 210 13.24 -20.99 -8.52
N ARG A 211 12.88 -19.71 -8.42
CA ARG A 211 13.80 -18.58 -8.63
C ARG A 211 14.70 -18.31 -7.44
N TYR A 212 14.13 -18.27 -6.23
CA TYR A 212 14.81 -17.75 -5.02
C TYR A 212 15.14 -18.84 -3.98
N GLY A 213 14.73 -20.07 -4.20
CA GLY A 213 14.79 -21.15 -3.22
C GLY A 213 13.52 -21.24 -2.37
N GLN A 214 13.32 -22.39 -1.75
CA GLN A 214 12.16 -22.60 -0.86
C GLN A 214 12.32 -21.76 0.40
N PRO A 215 11.26 -21.06 0.85
CA PRO A 215 11.29 -20.38 2.14
C PRO A 215 11.24 -21.39 3.29
N THR A 216 11.74 -21.02 4.44
CA THR A 216 11.55 -21.80 5.68
C THR A 216 10.14 -21.67 6.21
N ARG A 217 9.50 -20.52 5.94
CA ARG A 217 8.13 -20.19 6.39
C ARG A 217 7.44 -19.23 5.43
N VAL A 218 6.11 -19.24 5.47
CA VAL A 218 5.28 -18.22 4.81
C VAL A 218 4.35 -17.59 5.84
N LEU A 219 4.24 -16.27 5.84
CA LEU A 219 3.28 -15.50 6.62
C LEU A 219 2.31 -14.79 5.66
N HIS A 220 1.02 -15.01 5.84
CA HIS A 220 -0.01 -14.45 4.97
C HIS A 220 -1.20 -13.89 5.78
N ASP A 221 -2.17 -13.28 5.09
CA ASP A 221 -3.41 -12.85 5.71
C ASP A 221 -4.33 -14.06 6.07
N LEU A 222 -5.57 -13.79 6.46
CA LEU A 222 -6.54 -14.82 6.83
C LEU A 222 -7.25 -15.47 5.63
N SER A 223 -6.80 -15.22 4.41
CA SER A 223 -7.42 -15.75 3.19
C SER A 223 -7.27 -17.27 3.12
N GLY A 224 -8.40 -17.97 3.00
CA GLY A 224 -8.38 -19.42 2.76
C GLY A 224 -7.72 -19.78 1.43
N ALA A 225 -7.75 -18.89 0.45
CA ALA A 225 -7.06 -19.07 -0.82
C ALA A 225 -5.53 -19.03 -0.64
N MET A 226 -5.01 -18.14 0.23
CA MET A 226 -3.58 -18.09 0.53
C MET A 226 -3.11 -19.31 1.30
N SER A 227 -3.88 -19.77 2.32
CA SER A 227 -3.58 -21.02 3.05
C SER A 227 -3.52 -22.20 2.09
N GLY A 228 -4.58 -22.41 1.29
CA GLY A 228 -4.62 -23.52 0.34
C GLY A 228 -3.53 -23.44 -0.74
N ALA A 229 -3.14 -22.24 -1.14
CA ALA A 229 -2.02 -22.03 -2.08
C ALA A 229 -0.67 -22.43 -1.47
N CYS A 230 -0.44 -22.13 -0.18
CA CYS A 230 0.76 -22.57 0.54
C CYS A 230 0.85 -24.10 0.57
N ASP A 231 -0.25 -24.78 0.95
CA ASP A 231 -0.32 -26.25 0.98
C ASP A 231 -0.03 -26.88 -0.40
N LEU A 232 -0.58 -26.27 -1.48
CA LEU A 232 -0.44 -26.76 -2.84
C LEU A 232 0.94 -26.49 -3.45
N ALA A 233 1.56 -25.37 -3.12
CA ALA A 233 2.79 -24.92 -3.79
C ALA A 233 4.06 -25.28 -3.02
N LEU A 234 3.97 -25.31 -1.69
CA LEU A 234 5.10 -25.41 -0.78
C LEU A 234 4.87 -26.55 0.25
N PRO A 235 4.68 -27.79 -0.21
CA PRO A 235 4.41 -28.90 0.70
C PRO A 235 5.56 -29.07 1.70
N GLY A 236 5.22 -29.13 2.99
CA GLY A 236 6.18 -29.26 4.09
C GLY A 236 6.79 -27.92 4.57
N VAL A 237 6.47 -26.80 3.96
CA VAL A 237 6.81 -25.48 4.47
C VAL A 237 5.71 -25.01 5.43
N SER A 238 6.09 -24.67 6.65
CA SER A 238 5.13 -24.13 7.63
C SER A 238 4.62 -22.76 7.19
N HIS A 239 3.31 -22.53 7.30
CA HIS A 239 2.73 -21.23 7.03
C HIS A 239 1.87 -20.73 8.18
N PHE A 240 1.83 -19.42 8.37
CA PHE A 240 1.21 -18.75 9.50
C PHE A 240 0.32 -17.61 9.05
N VAL A 241 -0.68 -17.29 9.87
CA VAL A 241 -1.57 -16.16 9.61
C VAL A 241 -1.10 -14.90 10.33
N CYS A 242 -1.34 -13.76 9.71
CA CYS A 242 -1.03 -12.46 10.26
C CYS A 242 -1.85 -12.18 11.53
N HIS A 243 -1.19 -12.00 12.67
CA HIS A 243 -1.85 -11.70 13.94
C HIS A 243 -2.61 -10.37 13.92
N TYR A 244 -2.14 -9.40 13.14
CA TYR A 244 -2.85 -8.12 12.99
C TYR A 244 -4.19 -8.29 12.29
N HIS A 245 -4.22 -9.07 11.20
CA HIS A 245 -5.46 -9.41 10.50
C HIS A 245 -6.40 -10.22 11.39
N LEU A 246 -5.89 -11.21 12.12
CA LEU A 246 -6.69 -11.95 13.10
C LEU A 246 -7.34 -11.01 14.13
N CYS A 247 -6.56 -10.13 14.74
CA CYS A 247 -7.11 -9.15 15.66
C CYS A 247 -8.17 -8.25 15.00
N ARG A 248 -7.94 -7.81 13.75
CA ARG A 248 -8.91 -6.97 13.04
C ARG A 248 -10.23 -7.68 12.87
N ASP A 249 -10.22 -8.89 12.33
CA ASP A 249 -11.45 -9.65 12.06
C ASP A 249 -12.19 -10.00 13.36
N VAL A 250 -11.48 -10.47 14.40
CA VAL A 250 -12.07 -10.70 15.72
C VAL A 250 -12.69 -9.43 16.29
N GLY A 251 -12.02 -8.29 16.17
CA GLY A 251 -12.53 -7.01 16.67
C GLY A 251 -13.74 -6.51 15.88
N GLU A 252 -13.77 -6.71 14.57
CA GLU A 252 -14.91 -6.38 13.72
C GLU A 252 -16.14 -7.17 14.16
N ASP A 253 -16.01 -8.49 14.30
CA ASP A 253 -17.12 -9.37 14.72
C ASP A 253 -17.59 -9.08 16.17
N LEU A 254 -16.65 -8.84 17.10
CA LEU A 254 -16.99 -8.48 18.49
C LEU A 254 -17.78 -7.17 18.58
N TYR A 255 -17.50 -6.22 17.68
CA TYR A 255 -18.08 -4.88 17.74
C TYR A 255 -19.32 -4.71 16.84
N GLU A 256 -19.57 -5.61 15.88
CA GLU A 256 -20.65 -5.48 14.91
C GLU A 256 -22.01 -5.19 15.56
N SER A 257 -22.45 -6.07 16.46
CA SER A 257 -23.76 -5.93 17.13
C SER A 257 -23.81 -4.69 18.04
N PRO A 258 -22.94 -4.51 19.06
CA PRO A 258 -23.07 -3.41 19.99
C PRO A 258 -22.84 -2.05 19.31
N GLN A 259 -21.98 -1.97 18.32
CA GLN A 259 -21.77 -0.75 17.55
C GLN A 259 -23.00 -0.40 16.71
N SER A 260 -23.58 -1.40 16.01
CA SER A 260 -24.79 -1.22 15.22
C SER A 260 -25.96 -0.72 16.06
N ASP A 261 -26.19 -1.35 17.21
CA ASP A 261 -27.27 -1.00 18.13
C ASP A 261 -27.09 0.41 18.70
N LEU A 262 -25.89 0.74 19.15
CA LEU A 262 -25.58 2.07 19.67
C LEU A 262 -25.75 3.14 18.57
N MET A 263 -25.25 2.90 17.36
CA MET A 263 -25.38 3.83 16.23
C MET A 263 -26.84 3.99 15.78
N LYS A 264 -27.60 2.90 15.75
CA LYS A 264 -29.03 2.94 15.44
C LYS A 264 -29.78 3.83 16.41
N ARG A 265 -29.50 3.69 17.71
CA ARG A 265 -30.16 4.50 18.74
C ARG A 265 -29.73 5.95 18.71
N LEU A 266 -28.45 6.25 18.52
CA LEU A 266 -27.94 7.60 18.29
C LEU A 266 -28.65 8.31 17.12
N ARG A 267 -28.92 7.57 16.04
CA ARG A 267 -29.67 8.09 14.89
C ARG A 267 -31.15 8.33 15.22
N CYS A 268 -31.80 7.41 15.92
CA CYS A 268 -33.20 7.55 16.34
C CYS A 268 -33.41 8.81 17.19
N LEU A 269 -32.51 9.07 18.15
CA LEU A 269 -32.54 10.28 19.00
C LEU A 269 -31.98 11.52 18.29
N LYS A 270 -31.52 11.38 17.03
CA LYS A 270 -30.91 12.46 16.22
C LYS A 270 -29.76 13.19 16.96
N VAL A 271 -29.02 12.50 17.83
CA VAL A 271 -28.03 13.12 18.73
C VAL A 271 -27.03 13.96 17.96
N LEU A 272 -26.37 13.39 16.96
CA LEU A 272 -25.36 14.11 16.16
C LEU A 272 -25.96 15.29 15.39
N ALA A 273 -27.14 15.13 14.81
CA ALA A 273 -27.81 16.20 14.07
C ALA A 273 -28.11 17.37 15.00
N ARG A 274 -28.69 17.09 16.19
CA ARG A 274 -29.01 18.10 17.22
C ARG A 274 -27.74 18.80 17.73
N LEU A 275 -26.64 18.07 17.94
CA LEU A 275 -25.35 18.65 18.33
C LEU A 275 -24.78 19.59 17.25
N HIS A 276 -24.81 19.18 15.97
CA HIS A 276 -24.31 20.02 14.87
C HIS A 276 -25.16 21.28 14.69
N GLU A 277 -26.47 21.17 14.80
CA GLU A 277 -27.39 22.31 14.72
C GLU A 277 -27.15 23.31 15.88
N GLN A 278 -27.11 22.83 17.12
CA GLN A 278 -26.83 23.66 18.30
C GLN A 278 -25.45 24.32 18.19
N ARG A 279 -24.42 23.60 17.80
CA ARG A 279 -23.09 24.17 17.56
C ARG A 279 -23.13 25.32 16.55
N LYS A 280 -23.79 25.12 15.40
CA LYS A 280 -23.94 26.14 14.37
C LYS A 280 -24.64 27.38 14.92
N GLY A 281 -25.75 27.21 15.65
CA GLY A 281 -26.49 28.31 16.28
C GLY A 281 -25.64 29.09 17.30
N GLN A 282 -24.92 28.38 18.21
CA GLN A 282 -24.06 29.06 19.20
C GLN A 282 -22.88 29.79 18.53
N THR A 283 -22.26 29.20 17.49
CA THR A 283 -21.19 29.86 16.74
C THR A 283 -21.65 31.15 16.07
N GLN A 284 -22.88 31.18 15.53
CA GLN A 284 -23.46 32.39 14.94
C GLN A 284 -23.73 33.49 15.99
N ILE A 285 -24.23 33.13 17.18
CA ILE A 285 -24.51 34.06 18.27
C ILE A 285 -23.20 34.66 18.81
N LEU A 286 -22.20 33.82 19.07
CA LEU A 286 -20.94 34.25 19.67
C LEU A 286 -20.01 34.96 18.70
N ARG A 287 -20.18 34.76 17.40
CA ARG A 287 -19.34 35.30 16.29
C ARG A 287 -17.83 35.12 16.47
N ALA A 288 -17.40 34.31 17.44
CA ALA A 288 -16.01 34.06 17.78
C ALA A 288 -15.81 32.63 18.33
N ALA A 289 -14.55 32.22 18.42
CA ALA A 289 -14.17 31.01 19.15
C ALA A 289 -14.43 31.19 20.66
N THR A 290 -14.54 30.06 21.38
CA THR A 290 -14.68 30.07 22.84
C THR A 290 -13.48 30.72 23.52
N SER A 291 -13.75 31.50 24.58
CA SER A 291 -12.71 32.16 25.39
C SER A 291 -11.80 31.14 26.11
N SER A 292 -10.63 31.60 26.57
CA SER A 292 -9.75 30.81 27.43
C SER A 292 -10.41 30.45 28.75
N GLU A 293 -11.25 31.35 29.29
CA GLU A 293 -12.03 31.13 30.52
C GLU A 293 -13.02 29.97 30.32
N ALA A 294 -13.78 29.95 29.23
CA ALA A 294 -14.70 28.85 28.92
C ALA A 294 -14.01 27.50 28.80
N ARG A 295 -12.79 27.47 28.22
CA ARG A 295 -11.98 26.24 28.12
C ARG A 295 -11.50 25.76 29.49
N LEU A 296 -11.09 26.68 30.35
CA LEU A 296 -10.69 26.37 31.74
C LEU A 296 -11.88 25.80 32.51
N VAL A 297 -13.03 26.49 32.48
CA VAL A 297 -14.28 26.01 33.11
C VAL A 297 -14.62 24.60 32.61
N LEU A 298 -14.56 24.36 31.29
CA LEU A 298 -14.82 23.05 30.73
C LEU A 298 -13.85 22.00 31.28
N SER A 299 -12.54 22.31 31.32
CA SER A 299 -11.53 21.36 31.81
C SER A 299 -11.77 20.97 33.26
N GLU A 300 -12.14 21.91 34.12
CA GLU A 300 -12.49 21.68 35.52
C GLU A 300 -13.75 20.80 35.67
N LEU A 301 -14.79 21.10 34.88
CA LEU A 301 -16.02 20.33 34.86
C LEU A 301 -15.80 18.89 34.42
N LEU A 302 -15.00 18.66 33.35
CA LEU A 302 -14.67 17.34 32.86
C LEU A 302 -13.78 16.55 33.83
N ALA A 303 -12.96 17.24 34.61
CA ALA A 303 -12.15 16.64 35.68
C ALA A 303 -12.94 16.36 36.97
N GLY A 304 -14.22 16.71 37.02
CA GLY A 304 -15.05 16.56 38.21
C GLY A 304 -14.78 17.58 39.32
N ARG A 305 -13.98 18.63 39.04
CA ARG A 305 -13.60 19.64 40.01
C ARG A 305 -14.67 20.76 40.13
N VAL A 306 -14.64 21.45 41.25
CA VAL A 306 -15.55 22.57 41.52
C VAL A 306 -15.04 23.81 40.79
N VAL A 307 -15.89 24.40 39.93
CA VAL A 307 -15.56 25.62 39.20
C VAL A 307 -15.84 26.84 40.08
N GLN A 308 -14.84 27.71 40.24
CA GLN A 308 -14.94 28.99 40.96
C GLN A 308 -14.97 30.18 39.98
N ALA A 309 -15.76 30.09 38.92
CA ALA A 309 -15.91 31.17 37.97
C ALA A 309 -17.22 31.97 38.24
N ARG A 310 -17.21 33.28 37.93
CA ARG A 310 -18.43 34.05 37.82
C ARG A 310 -19.13 33.63 36.53
N PHE A 311 -20.30 33.00 36.66
CA PHE A 311 -21.04 32.48 35.53
C PHE A 311 -22.12 33.46 35.09
N ASP A 312 -22.08 33.85 33.82
CA ASP A 312 -23.14 34.60 33.16
C ASP A 312 -23.65 33.85 31.91
N ALA A 313 -24.68 34.38 31.26
CA ALA A 313 -25.28 33.76 30.10
C ALA A 313 -24.30 33.63 28.91
N THR A 314 -23.33 34.53 28.76
CA THR A 314 -22.31 34.52 27.70
C THR A 314 -21.32 33.37 27.94
N LEU A 315 -20.76 33.30 29.15
CA LEU A 315 -19.87 32.20 29.54
C LEU A 315 -20.59 30.83 29.41
N GLY A 316 -21.89 30.78 29.77
CA GLY A 316 -22.71 29.58 29.59
C GLY A 316 -22.82 29.13 28.12
N ARG A 317 -22.97 30.07 27.20
CA ARG A 317 -22.97 29.77 25.74
C ARG A 317 -21.61 29.36 25.24
N GLU A 318 -20.53 29.97 25.70
CA GLU A 318 -19.15 29.62 25.34
C GLU A 318 -18.78 28.23 25.85
N VAL A 319 -19.13 27.90 27.10
CA VAL A 319 -18.92 26.54 27.67
C VAL A 319 -19.70 25.49 26.87
N LEU A 320 -20.96 25.80 26.51
CA LEU A 320 -21.78 24.94 25.67
C LEU A 320 -21.12 24.71 24.29
N LEU A 321 -20.62 25.77 23.67
CA LEU A 321 -19.92 25.66 22.38
C LEU A 321 -18.63 24.81 22.49
N ALA A 322 -17.86 25.01 23.56
CA ALA A 322 -16.66 24.21 23.85
C ALA A 322 -17.00 22.74 24.06
N LEU A 323 -18.11 22.42 24.76
CA LEU A 323 -18.61 21.04 24.91
C LEU A 323 -18.96 20.40 23.56
N HIS A 324 -19.62 21.13 22.66
CA HIS A 324 -19.95 20.62 21.34
C HIS A 324 -18.69 20.29 20.54
N TYR A 325 -17.68 21.16 20.50
CA TYR A 325 -16.41 20.90 19.85
C TYR A 325 -15.71 19.68 20.46
N TRP A 326 -15.65 19.62 21.79
CA TRP A 326 -15.02 18.49 22.48
C TRP A 326 -15.72 17.15 22.18
N ILE A 327 -17.06 17.08 22.20
CA ILE A 327 -17.80 15.86 21.90
C ILE A 327 -17.57 15.43 20.44
N LEU A 328 -17.66 16.37 19.50
CA LEU A 328 -17.54 16.07 18.08
C LEU A 328 -16.12 15.71 17.66
N ASP A 329 -15.11 16.07 18.46
CA ASP A 329 -13.71 15.68 18.26
C ASP A 329 -13.36 14.33 18.92
N HIS A 330 -14.34 13.46 19.14
CA HIS A 330 -14.15 12.15 19.79
C HIS A 330 -13.12 11.23 19.11
N ARG A 331 -12.83 11.46 17.84
CA ARG A 331 -11.81 10.69 17.11
C ARG A 331 -10.39 10.98 17.59
N ALA A 332 -10.17 12.11 18.24
CA ALA A 332 -8.88 12.44 18.85
C ALA A 332 -8.49 11.51 20.00
N ASP A 333 -9.46 10.77 20.60
CA ASP A 333 -9.19 9.78 21.65
C ASP A 333 -8.57 8.48 21.09
N GLY A 334 -8.53 8.33 19.77
CA GLY A 334 -8.05 7.13 19.10
C GLY A 334 -6.55 7.14 18.82
N SER A 335 -6.03 5.94 18.57
CA SER A 335 -4.63 5.68 18.19
C SER A 335 -4.33 5.98 16.72
N ARG A 336 -5.33 6.35 15.93
CA ARG A 336 -5.30 6.53 14.46
C ARG A 336 -5.07 5.23 13.68
N ARG A 337 -5.34 4.08 14.28
CA ARG A 337 -5.31 2.78 13.59
C ARG A 337 -6.62 2.47 12.87
N GLY A 338 -7.68 3.20 13.19
CA GLY A 338 -9.00 2.96 12.66
C GLY A 338 -9.73 1.80 13.37
N PHE A 339 -10.95 1.53 12.91
CA PHE A 339 -11.76 0.44 13.41
C PHE A 339 -11.15 -0.93 13.01
N PRO A 340 -11.17 -1.95 13.89
CA PRO A 340 -11.72 -1.98 15.25
C PRO A 340 -10.77 -1.53 16.37
N PHE A 341 -9.52 -1.20 16.06
CA PHE A 341 -8.53 -0.78 17.07
C PHE A 341 -8.92 0.53 17.76
N ASP A 342 -9.66 1.38 17.06
CA ASP A 342 -10.23 2.63 17.55
C ASP A 342 -11.77 2.57 17.50
N PRO A 343 -12.47 2.19 18.58
CA PRO A 343 -13.92 2.11 18.63
C PRO A 343 -14.55 3.52 18.76
N TYR A 344 -14.50 4.31 17.69
CA TYR A 344 -14.92 5.74 17.68
C TYR A 344 -16.34 5.99 18.18
N THR A 345 -17.26 5.05 17.92
CA THR A 345 -18.64 5.15 18.42
C THR A 345 -18.69 5.08 19.94
N LEU A 346 -17.84 4.26 20.56
CA LEU A 346 -17.73 4.17 22.01
C LEU A 346 -17.04 5.39 22.61
N TYR A 347 -16.05 5.98 21.92
CA TYR A 347 -15.43 7.25 22.32
C TYR A 347 -16.45 8.38 22.31
N LEU A 348 -17.28 8.46 21.26
CA LEU A 348 -18.40 9.41 21.24
C LEU A 348 -19.35 9.20 22.42
N HIS A 349 -19.75 7.95 22.69
CA HIS A 349 -20.59 7.62 23.84
C HIS A 349 -19.99 8.11 25.16
N ARG A 350 -18.71 7.78 25.41
CA ARG A 350 -18.00 8.20 26.63
C ARG A 350 -17.97 9.71 26.79
N ARG A 351 -17.73 10.45 25.70
CA ARG A 351 -17.75 11.92 25.73
C ARG A 351 -19.15 12.47 25.98
N LEU A 352 -20.20 11.88 25.41
CA LEU A 352 -21.59 12.27 25.69
C LEU A 352 -21.97 12.06 27.15
N VAL A 353 -21.59 10.93 27.73
CA VAL A 353 -21.84 10.64 29.16
C VAL A 353 -21.10 11.64 30.04
N ARG A 354 -19.80 11.84 29.84
CA ARG A 354 -18.99 12.79 30.61
C ARG A 354 -19.48 14.25 30.47
N ALA A 355 -19.90 14.63 29.26
CA ALA A 355 -20.51 15.95 29.04
C ALA A 355 -21.80 16.10 29.84
N GLY A 356 -22.65 15.07 29.86
CA GLY A 356 -23.89 15.10 30.64
C GLY A 356 -23.63 15.25 32.13
N GLU A 357 -22.67 14.50 32.68
CA GLU A 357 -22.26 14.63 34.08
C GLU A 357 -21.69 16.03 34.40
N ALA A 358 -20.89 16.58 33.48
CA ALA A 358 -20.31 17.92 33.64
C ALA A 358 -21.40 19.01 33.66
N VAL A 359 -22.38 18.91 32.76
CA VAL A 359 -23.52 19.84 32.71
C VAL A 359 -24.40 19.67 33.93
N ASP A 360 -24.67 18.46 34.41
CA ASP A 360 -25.46 18.25 35.63
C ASP A 360 -24.76 18.87 36.85
N ARG A 361 -23.44 18.72 37.00
CA ARG A 361 -22.66 19.37 38.05
C ARG A 361 -22.75 20.91 37.99
N LEU A 362 -22.71 21.47 36.78
CA LEU A 362 -22.83 22.89 36.58
C LEU A 362 -24.23 23.39 36.96
N MET A 363 -25.27 22.71 36.49
CA MET A 363 -26.68 23.07 36.71
C MET A 363 -27.16 22.78 38.13
N ALA A 364 -26.47 21.96 38.90
CA ALA A 364 -26.77 21.74 40.32
C ALA A 364 -26.51 23.00 41.20
N ARG A 365 -25.78 23.97 40.68
CA ARG A 365 -25.54 25.25 41.37
C ARG A 365 -26.66 26.25 41.05
N ALA A 366 -27.42 26.66 42.05
CA ALA A 366 -28.56 27.56 41.89
C ALA A 366 -28.20 28.86 41.14
N ALA A 367 -27.03 29.45 41.43
CA ALA A 367 -26.55 30.64 40.75
C ALA A 367 -26.35 30.47 39.25
N PHE A 368 -25.94 29.27 38.83
CA PHE A 368 -25.75 28.93 37.39
C PHE A 368 -27.08 28.57 36.72
N ALA A 369 -27.92 27.80 37.40
CA ALA A 369 -29.21 27.38 36.86
C ALA A 369 -30.13 28.59 36.55
N GLN A 370 -30.09 29.62 37.37
CA GLN A 370 -30.89 30.85 37.19
C GLN A 370 -30.46 31.66 35.96
N GLN A 371 -29.19 31.59 35.56
CA GLN A 371 -28.62 32.36 34.44
C GLN A 371 -28.34 31.49 33.22
N ALA A 372 -28.68 30.20 33.26
CA ALA A 372 -28.40 29.25 32.19
C ALA A 372 -29.16 29.66 30.92
N PRO A 373 -28.46 29.78 29.77
CA PRO A 373 -29.14 30.05 28.51
C PRO A 373 -30.03 28.84 28.12
N PRO A 374 -31.19 29.09 27.49
CA PRO A 374 -32.13 28.01 27.09
C PRO A 374 -31.46 26.89 26.28
N ALA A 375 -30.46 27.22 25.48
CA ALA A 375 -29.70 26.25 24.73
C ALA A 375 -28.95 25.26 25.62
N LEU A 376 -28.43 25.68 26.77
CA LEU A 376 -27.75 24.80 27.74
C LEU A 376 -28.75 23.88 28.43
N VAL A 377 -29.94 24.37 28.75
CA VAL A 377 -31.03 23.55 29.31
C VAL A 377 -31.49 22.50 28.32
N ASN A 378 -31.70 22.90 27.07
CA ASN A 378 -32.06 21.96 26.01
C ASN A 378 -30.97 20.88 25.75
N PHE A 379 -29.70 21.29 25.85
CA PHE A 379 -28.59 20.38 25.76
C PHE A 379 -28.53 19.40 26.95
N GLN A 380 -28.73 19.86 28.16
CA GLN A 380 -28.84 19.01 29.34
C GLN A 380 -29.96 17.97 29.19
N ASN A 381 -31.14 18.39 28.72
CA ASN A 381 -32.26 17.48 28.49
C ASN A 381 -31.92 16.43 27.42
N LEU A 382 -31.28 16.81 26.33
CA LEU A 382 -30.79 15.85 25.31
C LEU A 382 -29.84 14.82 25.91
N LEU A 383 -28.84 15.26 26.68
CA LEU A 383 -27.88 14.37 27.30
C LEU A 383 -28.50 13.47 28.39
N ARG A 384 -29.53 14.00 29.11
CA ARG A 384 -30.29 13.20 30.08
C ARG A 384 -31.11 12.12 29.39
N GLU A 385 -31.87 12.46 28.35
CA GLU A 385 -32.59 11.53 27.49
C GLU A 385 -31.66 10.41 26.96
N TYR A 386 -30.49 10.81 26.43
CA TYR A 386 -29.49 9.89 25.94
C TYR A 386 -28.96 8.92 27.02
N ARG A 387 -28.61 9.45 28.21
CA ARG A 387 -27.99 8.62 29.28
C ARG A 387 -28.98 7.70 29.98
N THR A 388 -30.28 8.04 29.99
CA THR A 388 -31.32 7.23 30.62
C THR A 388 -31.99 6.25 29.65
N ASP A 389 -31.68 6.30 28.37
CA ASP A 389 -32.22 5.37 27.38
C ASP A 389 -31.69 3.94 27.63
N ALA A 390 -32.60 3.03 27.92
CA ALA A 390 -32.26 1.66 28.31
C ALA A 390 -31.50 0.90 27.18
N GLN A 391 -31.81 1.18 25.92
CA GLN A 391 -31.13 0.54 24.79
C GLN A 391 -29.69 1.07 24.63
N ILE A 392 -29.45 2.35 24.86
CA ILE A 392 -28.10 2.92 24.88
C ILE A 392 -27.28 2.32 26.01
N VAL A 393 -27.85 2.26 27.22
CA VAL A 393 -27.19 1.66 28.39
C VAL A 393 -26.84 0.18 28.13
N ALA A 394 -27.75 -0.59 27.57
CA ALA A 394 -27.50 -2.00 27.24
C ALA A 394 -26.41 -2.15 26.16
N ALA A 395 -26.54 -1.42 25.04
CA ALA A 395 -25.57 -1.47 23.93
C ALA A 395 -24.18 -1.01 24.35
N SER A 396 -24.09 0.08 25.11
CA SER A 396 -22.80 0.61 25.57
C SER A 396 -22.09 -0.34 26.55
N ARG A 397 -22.84 -0.98 27.47
CA ARG A 397 -22.29 -1.99 28.39
C ARG A 397 -21.77 -3.21 27.62
N LEU A 398 -22.51 -3.69 26.62
CA LEU A 398 -22.05 -4.78 25.77
C LEU A 398 -20.79 -4.38 24.99
N TYR A 399 -20.76 -3.15 24.46
CA TYR A 399 -19.61 -2.64 23.71
C TYR A 399 -18.34 -2.51 24.59
N GLU A 400 -18.50 -2.04 25.85
CA GLU A 400 -17.39 -1.98 26.81
C GLU A 400 -16.83 -3.37 27.12
N ARG A 401 -17.69 -4.38 27.28
CA ARG A 401 -17.27 -5.77 27.50
C ARG A 401 -16.57 -6.34 26.27
N ALA A 402 -17.11 -6.09 25.07
CA ALA A 402 -16.47 -6.47 23.82
C ALA A 402 -15.08 -5.85 23.68
N CYS A 403 -14.92 -4.56 24.04
CA CYS A 403 -13.61 -3.90 24.06
C CYS A 403 -12.66 -4.53 25.08
N ALA A 404 -13.13 -4.90 26.26
CA ALA A 404 -12.32 -5.61 27.25
C ALA A 404 -11.84 -6.96 26.74
N MET A 405 -12.73 -7.73 26.11
CA MET A 405 -12.39 -9.02 25.48
C MET A 405 -11.36 -8.84 24.35
N PHE A 406 -11.57 -7.87 23.48
CA PHE A 406 -10.64 -7.55 22.39
C PHE A 406 -9.26 -7.13 22.92
N ASN A 407 -9.21 -6.30 23.97
CA ASN A 407 -7.95 -5.91 24.59
C ASN A 407 -7.22 -7.09 25.24
N ARG A 408 -7.93 -8.05 25.85
CA ARG A 408 -7.30 -9.29 26.36
C ARG A 408 -6.61 -10.04 25.24
N LEU A 409 -7.27 -10.25 24.09
CA LEU A 409 -6.65 -10.88 22.92
C LEU A 409 -5.42 -10.10 22.44
N ARG A 410 -5.50 -8.77 22.37
CA ARG A 410 -4.37 -7.93 21.96
C ARG A 410 -3.18 -8.00 22.92
N VAL A 411 -3.43 -8.07 24.22
CA VAL A 411 -2.38 -8.24 25.23
C VAL A 411 -1.69 -9.58 25.02
N VAL A 412 -2.45 -10.66 24.89
CA VAL A 412 -1.90 -12.01 24.67
C VAL A 412 -1.10 -12.06 23.37
N LEU A 413 -1.63 -11.50 22.27
CA LEU A 413 -0.93 -11.43 20.99
C LEU A 413 0.18 -10.35 20.95
N ARG A 414 0.42 -9.64 22.06
CA ARG A 414 1.41 -8.55 22.12
C ARG A 414 1.26 -7.52 20.98
N LEU A 415 -0.01 -7.10 20.76
CA LEU A 415 -0.40 -6.10 19.76
C LEU A 415 -0.90 -4.79 20.40
N THR A 416 -0.49 -4.52 21.61
CA THR A 416 -0.74 -3.29 22.36
C THR A 416 0.34 -2.22 22.08
N PRO A 417 0.11 -0.93 22.38
CA PRO A 417 1.04 0.15 22.02
C PRO A 417 2.48 -0.05 22.51
N GLU A 418 2.67 -0.66 23.67
CA GLU A 418 3.99 -0.97 24.27
C GLU A 418 4.79 -2.01 23.48
N HIS A 419 4.13 -2.82 22.66
CA HIS A 419 4.76 -3.83 21.81
C HIS A 419 4.92 -3.35 20.35
N MET A 420 4.84 -2.04 20.13
CA MET A 420 4.91 -1.44 18.81
C MET A 420 6.11 -0.50 18.70
N ASP A 421 6.74 -0.50 17.56
CA ASP A 421 7.80 0.46 17.24
C ASP A 421 7.24 1.89 17.03
N HIS A 422 8.15 2.85 16.81
CA HIS A 422 7.80 4.24 16.51
C HIS A 422 6.94 4.41 15.23
N GLN A 423 6.97 3.42 14.33
CA GLN A 423 6.15 3.35 13.13
C GLN A 423 4.84 2.60 13.35
N ARG A 424 4.53 2.23 14.61
CA ARG A 424 3.35 1.47 15.03
C ARG A 424 3.27 0.06 14.46
N GLN A 425 4.44 -0.54 14.18
CA GLN A 425 4.52 -1.94 13.79
C GLN A 425 4.76 -2.81 15.02
N PRO A 426 4.12 -3.98 15.11
CA PRO A 426 4.43 -4.94 16.15
C PRO A 426 5.89 -5.37 16.07
N HIS A 427 6.56 -5.39 17.22
CA HIS A 427 7.91 -5.94 17.29
C HIS A 427 7.92 -7.41 16.89
N ASP A 428 8.96 -7.80 16.16
CA ASP A 428 9.25 -9.21 15.95
C ASP A 428 9.54 -9.86 17.29
N LEU A 429 9.09 -11.11 17.47
CA LEU A 429 9.31 -11.80 18.73
C LEU A 429 10.60 -12.61 18.69
N PRO A 430 11.46 -12.47 19.72
CA PRO A 430 12.57 -13.39 19.92
C PRO A 430 12.06 -14.84 20.05
N SER A 431 12.86 -15.80 19.62
CA SER A 431 12.53 -17.22 19.74
C SER A 431 12.20 -17.64 21.17
N SER A 432 12.86 -17.02 22.17
CA SER A 432 12.59 -17.26 23.60
C SER A 432 11.18 -16.89 24.03
N GLU A 433 10.57 -15.90 23.38
CA GLU A 433 9.22 -15.41 23.72
C GLU A 433 8.09 -16.14 22.95
N GLN A 434 8.45 -16.96 21.97
CA GLN A 434 7.48 -17.70 21.16
C GLN A 434 6.71 -18.72 22.01
N GLN A 435 7.39 -19.45 22.89
CA GLN A 435 6.78 -20.42 23.79
C GLN A 435 5.88 -19.75 24.84
N GLU A 436 6.28 -18.59 25.35
CA GLU A 436 5.45 -17.81 26.27
C GLU A 436 4.14 -17.36 25.59
N LEU A 437 4.24 -16.90 24.35
CA LEU A 437 3.06 -16.52 23.56
C LEU A 437 2.11 -17.72 23.36
N LYS A 438 2.66 -18.90 23.01
CA LYS A 438 1.87 -20.13 22.84
C LYS A 438 1.16 -20.49 24.13
N THR A 439 1.86 -20.51 25.25
CA THR A 439 1.30 -20.77 26.57
C THR A 439 0.18 -19.78 26.94
N ALA A 440 0.39 -18.49 26.67
CA ALA A 440 -0.61 -17.45 26.95
C ALA A 440 -1.87 -17.61 26.06
N LEU A 441 -1.69 -18.04 24.81
CA LEU A 441 -2.81 -18.35 23.90
C LEU A 441 -3.58 -19.60 24.36
N ASP A 442 -2.89 -20.66 24.79
CA ASP A 442 -3.52 -21.87 25.35
C ASP A 442 -4.37 -21.50 26.58
N GLN A 443 -3.82 -20.74 27.51
CA GLN A 443 -4.53 -20.28 28.71
C GLN A 443 -5.76 -19.42 28.33
N LEU A 444 -5.61 -18.47 27.41
CA LEU A 444 -6.73 -17.66 26.96
C LEU A 444 -7.84 -18.52 26.33
N ARG A 445 -7.47 -19.49 25.50
CA ARG A 445 -8.40 -20.41 24.85
C ARG A 445 -9.18 -21.22 25.86
N ASP A 446 -8.50 -21.81 26.87
CA ASP A 446 -9.12 -22.59 27.93
C ASP A 446 -10.11 -21.77 28.77
N GLU A 447 -9.72 -20.53 29.10
CA GLU A 447 -10.62 -19.63 29.84
C GLU A 447 -11.85 -19.24 29.01
N LEU A 448 -11.68 -18.92 27.73
CA LEU A 448 -12.77 -18.61 26.84
C LEU A 448 -13.68 -19.80 26.62
N GLN A 449 -13.15 -21.03 26.60
CA GLN A 449 -13.92 -22.24 26.47
C GLN A 449 -14.84 -22.46 27.71
N LYS A 450 -14.31 -22.25 28.90
CA LYS A 450 -15.11 -22.28 30.13
C LYS A 450 -16.21 -21.22 30.12
N GLN A 451 -15.87 -19.96 29.74
CA GLN A 451 -16.85 -18.87 29.64
C GLN A 451 -17.95 -19.15 28.59
N SER A 452 -17.58 -19.78 27.46
CA SER A 452 -18.51 -20.11 26.37
C SER A 452 -19.51 -21.23 26.74
N GLN A 453 -19.14 -22.10 27.65
CA GLN A 453 -19.97 -23.23 28.14
C GLN A 453 -20.89 -22.82 29.28
N ASP A 454 -20.49 -21.87 30.12
CA ASP A 454 -21.31 -21.37 31.22
C ASP A 454 -22.49 -20.53 30.68
N GLN A 455 -23.70 -21.08 30.84
CA GLN A 455 -24.92 -20.41 30.38
C GLN A 455 -25.25 -19.13 31.15
N SER A 456 -24.75 -18.99 32.35
CA SER A 456 -24.95 -17.80 33.20
C SER A 456 -23.93 -16.70 32.94
N HIS A 457 -22.82 -17.01 32.23
CA HIS A 457 -21.73 -16.04 32.01
C HIS A 457 -22.14 -14.91 31.06
N ALA A 458 -22.02 -13.69 31.53
CA ALA A 458 -22.43 -12.50 30.78
C ALA A 458 -21.71 -12.36 29.41
N ASP A 459 -20.45 -12.83 29.31
CA ASP A 459 -19.63 -12.74 28.11
C ASP A 459 -19.63 -14.00 27.23
N ARG A 460 -20.53 -14.93 27.49
CA ARG A 460 -20.64 -16.21 26.74
C ARG A 460 -20.64 -16.01 25.23
N GLY A 461 -21.41 -15.04 24.72
CA GLY A 461 -21.49 -14.74 23.29
C GLY A 461 -20.18 -14.19 22.74
N LEU A 462 -19.55 -13.28 23.47
CA LEU A 462 -18.26 -12.68 23.09
C LEU A 462 -17.14 -13.73 23.10
N ALA A 463 -17.11 -14.61 24.11
CA ALA A 463 -16.14 -15.70 24.19
C ALA A 463 -16.27 -16.67 23.00
N LYS A 464 -17.49 -16.97 22.56
CA LYS A 464 -17.72 -17.82 21.37
C LYS A 464 -17.18 -17.20 20.10
N ILE A 465 -17.34 -15.89 19.90
CA ILE A 465 -16.80 -15.19 18.74
C ILE A 465 -15.28 -15.36 18.68
N VAL A 466 -14.58 -15.05 19.78
CA VAL A 466 -13.11 -15.15 19.82
C VAL A 466 -12.66 -16.61 19.60
N LEU A 467 -13.30 -17.57 20.24
CA LEU A 467 -12.98 -19.00 20.07
C LEU A 467 -13.16 -19.47 18.63
N THR A 468 -14.22 -19.04 17.94
CA THR A 468 -14.44 -19.41 16.55
C THR A 468 -13.26 -19.01 15.67
N HIS A 469 -12.72 -17.80 15.86
CA HIS A 469 -11.53 -17.35 15.13
C HIS A 469 -10.27 -18.10 15.56
N LEU A 470 -10.05 -18.27 16.87
CA LEU A 470 -8.87 -18.98 17.37
C LEU A 470 -8.85 -20.43 16.88
N ASP A 471 -9.97 -21.16 16.99
CA ASP A 471 -10.06 -22.55 16.55
C ASP A 471 -9.85 -22.72 15.05
N LYS A 472 -10.38 -21.79 14.26
CA LYS A 472 -10.22 -21.80 12.80
C LYS A 472 -8.75 -21.70 12.37
N TYR A 473 -7.96 -20.89 13.04
CA TYR A 473 -6.58 -20.60 12.66
C TYR A 473 -5.54 -21.19 13.60
N TRP A 474 -5.95 -22.02 14.58
CA TRP A 474 -5.10 -22.47 15.67
C TRP A 474 -3.77 -23.07 15.23
N ALA A 475 -3.80 -23.95 14.24
CA ALA A 475 -2.62 -24.60 13.68
C ALA A 475 -1.64 -23.62 13.00
N HIS A 476 -2.09 -22.41 12.68
CA HIS A 476 -1.33 -21.41 11.93
C HIS A 476 -1.02 -20.13 12.74
N LEU A 477 -1.27 -20.15 14.07
CA LEU A 477 -1.04 -18.98 14.92
C LEU A 477 0.41 -18.86 15.40
N VAL A 478 0.97 -19.98 15.86
CA VAL A 478 2.32 -20.00 16.43
C VAL A 478 3.06 -21.23 15.92
N PRO A 479 4.30 -21.13 15.48
CA PRO A 479 5.11 -22.26 15.08
C PRO A 479 5.27 -23.27 16.24
N ASP A 480 5.20 -24.57 15.93
CA ASP A 480 5.42 -25.62 16.93
C ASP A 480 6.89 -25.69 17.35
N GLU A 481 7.80 -25.47 16.41
CA GLU A 481 9.23 -25.44 16.69
C GLU A 481 9.74 -23.99 16.82
N PRO A 482 10.52 -23.71 17.84
CA PRO A 482 11.13 -22.38 17.99
C PRO A 482 12.10 -22.11 16.82
N ASN A 483 12.20 -20.87 16.43
CA ASN A 483 13.24 -20.43 15.49
C ASN A 483 14.64 -20.79 16.01
N ALA A 484 15.61 -20.84 15.11
CA ALA A 484 17.02 -20.99 15.50
C ALA A 484 17.39 -19.96 16.58
N ALA A 485 18.28 -20.32 17.48
CA ALA A 485 18.70 -19.44 18.57
C ALA A 485 19.18 -18.09 18.02
N GLY A 486 18.60 -17.01 18.51
CA GLY A 486 18.89 -15.64 18.08
C GLY A 486 18.05 -15.13 16.89
N ALA A 487 17.24 -15.97 16.25
CA ALA A 487 16.34 -15.53 15.21
C ALA A 487 15.08 -14.87 15.80
N SER A 488 14.54 -13.89 15.12
CA SER A 488 13.25 -13.27 15.45
C SER A 488 12.12 -13.84 14.57
N TRP A 489 10.92 -13.89 15.13
CA TRP A 489 9.75 -14.36 14.43
C TRP A 489 8.85 -13.20 14.01
N LYS A 490 8.65 -13.06 12.69
CA LYS A 490 7.71 -12.12 12.07
C LYS A 490 6.29 -12.62 12.27
N ARG A 491 5.38 -11.75 12.71
CA ARG A 491 3.99 -12.11 13.06
C ARG A 491 2.95 -11.34 12.27
N THR A 492 3.36 -10.39 11.45
CA THR A 492 2.44 -9.56 10.68
C THR A 492 2.96 -9.29 9.28
N THR A 493 2.06 -9.18 8.32
CA THR A 493 2.31 -8.77 6.93
C THR A 493 2.35 -7.25 6.76
N ASN A 494 2.29 -6.48 7.86
CA ASN A 494 2.20 -5.03 7.83
C ASN A 494 3.32 -4.33 7.06
N GLN A 495 4.48 -4.98 6.91
CA GLN A 495 5.60 -4.48 6.11
C GLN A 495 5.21 -4.42 4.63
N LEU A 496 4.66 -5.50 4.10
CA LEU A 496 4.17 -5.58 2.73
C LEU A 496 2.95 -4.66 2.51
N GLU A 497 2.01 -4.60 3.48
CA GLU A 497 0.89 -3.64 3.42
C GLU A 497 1.36 -2.18 3.36
N ARG A 498 2.49 -1.86 4.02
CA ARG A 498 3.09 -0.51 3.95
C ARG A 498 3.56 -0.18 2.54
N HIS A 499 4.14 -1.15 1.82
CA HIS A 499 4.48 -0.98 0.40
C HIS A 499 3.23 -0.69 -0.42
N TRP A 500 2.14 -1.44 -0.21
CA TRP A 500 0.84 -1.18 -0.87
C TRP A 500 0.30 0.22 -0.58
N GLY A 501 0.32 0.61 0.70
CA GLY A 501 -0.10 1.94 1.13
C GLY A 501 0.76 3.05 0.52
N GLY A 502 2.08 2.85 0.43
CA GLY A 502 3.04 3.74 -0.21
C GLY A 502 2.74 3.91 -1.70
N MET A 503 2.65 2.79 -2.42
CA MET A 503 2.34 2.77 -3.85
C MET A 503 1.00 3.48 -4.16
N LYS A 504 -0.06 3.17 -3.42
CA LYS A 504 -1.36 3.84 -3.59
C LYS A 504 -1.27 5.35 -3.32
N ARG A 505 -0.51 5.77 -2.33
CA ARG A 505 -0.30 7.18 -1.97
C ARG A 505 0.46 7.94 -3.07
N VAL A 506 1.54 7.35 -3.57
CA VAL A 506 2.33 7.86 -4.69
C VAL A 506 1.45 8.08 -5.93
N ARG A 507 0.62 7.09 -6.29
CA ARG A 507 -0.29 7.19 -7.44
C ARG A 507 -1.39 8.24 -7.26
N ARG A 508 -1.98 8.33 -6.05
CA ARG A 508 -2.95 9.38 -5.73
C ARG A 508 -2.35 10.76 -5.87
N ARG A 509 -1.12 10.97 -5.40
CA ARG A 509 -0.39 12.23 -5.54
C ARG A 509 -0.11 12.55 -7.01
N ALA A 510 0.45 11.61 -7.77
CA ALA A 510 0.81 11.82 -9.17
C ALA A 510 -0.40 12.18 -10.07
N HIS A 511 -1.60 11.70 -9.74
CA HIS A 511 -2.79 11.89 -10.58
C HIS A 511 -3.89 12.75 -9.97
N GLY A 512 -3.78 13.17 -8.72
CA GLY A 512 -4.82 13.93 -8.02
C GLY A 512 -6.15 13.18 -7.85
N ARG A 513 -6.16 11.83 -7.95
CA ARG A 513 -7.36 11.01 -7.92
C ARG A 513 -7.50 10.25 -6.61
N GLY A 514 -8.70 10.23 -6.03
CA GLY A 514 -8.99 9.40 -4.86
C GLY A 514 -9.06 7.90 -5.19
N LYS A 515 -9.61 7.53 -6.36
CA LYS A 515 -9.77 6.14 -6.82
C LYS A 515 -8.69 5.78 -7.84
N LEU A 516 -8.05 4.64 -7.66
CA LEU A 516 -6.92 4.15 -8.47
C LEU A 516 -7.30 3.03 -9.47
N VAL A 517 -8.59 2.83 -9.74
CA VAL A 517 -9.08 1.77 -10.64
C VAL A 517 -8.34 1.78 -11.99
N ARG A 518 -8.20 2.96 -12.61
CA ARG A 518 -7.47 3.09 -13.89
C ARG A 518 -6.00 2.68 -13.76
N ASP A 519 -5.36 3.08 -12.67
CA ASP A 519 -3.95 2.76 -12.42
C ASP A 519 -3.78 1.25 -12.24
N PHE A 520 -4.59 0.61 -11.43
CA PHE A 520 -4.53 -0.83 -11.19
C PHE A 520 -4.84 -1.65 -12.44
N LEU A 521 -5.73 -1.16 -13.33
CA LEU A 521 -5.97 -1.80 -14.62
C LEU A 521 -4.78 -1.65 -15.59
N SER A 522 -4.10 -0.50 -15.58
CA SER A 522 -3.07 -0.16 -16.57
C SER A 522 -1.63 -0.51 -16.16
N LEU A 523 -1.34 -0.53 -14.85
CA LEU A 523 -0.01 -0.85 -14.37
C LEU A 523 0.29 -2.34 -14.55
N PRO A 524 1.47 -2.68 -15.06
CA PRO A 524 1.95 -4.05 -15.13
C PRO A 524 2.46 -4.53 -13.76
N GLU A 525 2.70 -5.82 -13.62
CA GLU A 525 3.11 -6.43 -12.36
C GLU A 525 4.51 -5.98 -11.89
N GLU A 526 5.38 -5.60 -12.81
CA GLU A 526 6.72 -5.07 -12.48
C GLU A 526 6.67 -3.78 -11.66
N TYR A 527 5.51 -3.12 -11.57
CA TYR A 527 5.31 -1.98 -10.68
C TYR A 527 5.53 -2.38 -9.20
N LEU A 528 5.28 -3.63 -8.84
CA LEU A 528 5.52 -4.16 -7.50
C LEU A 528 7.01 -4.10 -7.09
N LEU A 529 7.93 -4.09 -8.06
CA LEU A 529 9.37 -4.03 -7.81
C LEU A 529 9.89 -2.61 -7.52
N VAL A 530 9.09 -1.58 -7.79
CA VAL A 530 9.53 -0.18 -7.61
C VAL A 530 9.98 0.14 -6.17
N PRO A 531 9.31 -0.34 -5.10
CA PRO A 531 9.76 -0.12 -3.72
C PRO A 531 11.16 -0.67 -3.42
N ASN A 532 11.63 -1.69 -4.15
CA ASN A 532 12.97 -2.24 -3.99
C ASN A 532 14.07 -1.19 -4.24
N LEU A 533 13.80 -0.16 -5.02
CA LEU A 533 14.75 0.93 -5.28
C LEU A 533 15.01 1.81 -4.04
N GLU A 534 14.19 1.72 -2.99
CA GLU A 534 14.41 2.35 -1.69
C GLU A 534 14.98 1.35 -0.65
N ASN A 535 15.07 0.07 -1.01
CA ASN A 535 15.61 -0.97 -0.13
C ASN A 535 17.14 -0.98 -0.21
N PRO A 536 17.87 -0.68 0.88
CA PRO A 536 19.34 -0.57 0.84
C PRO A 536 20.03 -1.88 0.44
N ILE A 537 19.48 -3.04 0.83
CA ILE A 537 20.03 -4.35 0.49
C ILE A 537 19.87 -4.60 -1.02
N TYR A 538 18.70 -4.30 -1.57
CA TYR A 538 18.47 -4.42 -3.01
C TYR A 538 19.38 -3.47 -3.82
N VAL A 539 19.50 -2.23 -3.37
CA VAL A 539 20.37 -1.23 -4.00
C VAL A 539 21.83 -1.71 -3.99
N GLU A 540 22.30 -2.26 -2.88
CA GLU A 540 23.66 -2.83 -2.79
C GLU A 540 23.84 -4.00 -3.75
N LEU A 541 22.97 -5.02 -3.67
CA LEU A 541 23.10 -6.25 -4.45
C LEU A 541 22.91 -6.05 -5.96
N VAL A 542 21.92 -5.25 -6.35
CA VAL A 542 21.48 -5.17 -7.75
C VAL A 542 22.05 -3.94 -8.45
N LEU A 543 22.21 -2.85 -7.74
CA LEU A 543 22.68 -1.58 -8.29
C LEU A 543 24.13 -1.26 -7.95
N GLY A 544 24.79 -2.04 -7.09
CA GLY A 544 26.17 -1.78 -6.66
C GLY A 544 26.29 -0.57 -5.74
N GLY A 545 25.30 -0.36 -4.87
CA GLY A 545 25.32 0.62 -3.79
C GLY A 545 24.74 2.00 -4.12
N SER A 546 24.35 2.28 -5.37
CA SER A 546 23.81 3.60 -5.72
C SER A 546 22.73 3.57 -6.80
N LEU A 547 21.68 4.36 -6.62
CA LEU A 547 20.67 4.62 -7.66
C LEU A 547 21.24 5.33 -8.89
N GLU A 548 22.38 5.98 -8.78
CA GLU A 548 23.05 6.63 -9.93
C GLU A 548 23.50 5.62 -10.98
N SER A 549 23.74 4.37 -10.58
CA SER A 549 24.10 3.28 -11.49
C SER A 549 22.90 2.75 -12.30
N LEU A 550 21.67 3.07 -11.90
CA LEU A 550 20.45 2.52 -12.49
C LEU A 550 20.39 2.64 -14.02
N PRO A 551 20.71 3.79 -14.67
CA PRO A 551 20.73 3.86 -16.12
C PRO A 551 21.64 2.82 -16.78
N ALA A 552 22.84 2.61 -16.23
CA ALA A 552 23.78 1.61 -16.73
C ALA A 552 23.26 0.18 -16.53
N ARG A 553 22.65 -0.10 -15.38
CA ARG A 553 22.03 -1.39 -15.08
C ARG A 553 20.82 -1.69 -15.99
N LEU A 554 20.00 -0.68 -16.30
CA LEU A 554 18.91 -0.83 -17.28
C LEU A 554 19.46 -1.09 -18.69
N ALA A 555 20.58 -0.47 -19.06
CA ALA A 555 21.26 -0.72 -20.34
C ALA A 555 21.77 -2.18 -20.41
N GLU A 556 22.40 -2.68 -19.36
CA GLU A 556 22.81 -4.07 -19.25
C GLU A 556 21.61 -5.03 -19.40
N ALA A 557 20.52 -4.76 -18.65
CA ALA A 557 19.31 -5.57 -18.72
C ALA A 557 18.65 -5.56 -20.11
N SER A 558 18.78 -4.44 -20.83
CA SER A 558 18.20 -4.31 -22.18
C SER A 558 18.81 -5.23 -23.23
N ARG A 559 20.04 -5.72 -23.00
CA ARG A 559 20.75 -6.61 -23.95
C ARG A 559 20.07 -7.98 -24.08
N ASP A 560 19.48 -8.45 -22.97
CA ASP A 560 18.78 -9.75 -22.92
C ASP A 560 17.25 -9.55 -22.95
N ALA A 561 16.80 -8.31 -22.86
CA ALA A 561 15.37 -8.01 -22.86
C ALA A 561 14.75 -8.27 -24.24
N GLY A 562 13.60 -8.92 -24.24
CA GLY A 562 12.81 -9.12 -25.44
C GLY A 562 12.26 -7.79 -26.00
N SER A 563 11.31 -7.87 -26.90
CA SER A 563 10.71 -6.69 -27.52
C SER A 563 9.81 -5.91 -26.55
N PHE A 564 10.20 -4.69 -26.17
CA PHE A 564 9.31 -3.77 -25.43
C PHE A 564 7.95 -3.57 -26.10
N ALA A 565 7.90 -3.52 -27.44
CA ALA A 565 6.66 -3.36 -28.17
C ALA A 565 5.71 -4.56 -27.99
N ALA A 566 6.26 -5.78 -27.93
CA ALA A 566 5.47 -6.99 -27.67
C ALA A 566 4.96 -7.01 -26.22
N TRP A 567 5.86 -6.77 -25.25
CA TRP A 567 5.49 -6.65 -23.84
C TRP A 567 4.42 -5.56 -23.60
N ASN A 568 4.61 -4.37 -24.17
CA ASN A 568 3.69 -3.25 -24.00
C ASN A 568 2.30 -3.53 -24.59
N ARG A 569 2.20 -4.29 -25.68
CA ARG A 569 0.89 -4.74 -26.21
C ARG A 569 0.17 -5.67 -25.25
N GLY A 570 0.87 -6.62 -24.64
CA GLY A 570 0.31 -7.56 -23.66
C GLY A 570 -0.19 -6.87 -22.38
N HIS A 571 0.44 -5.77 -21.98
CA HIS A 571 0.10 -5.02 -20.76
C HIS A 571 -0.75 -3.77 -20.99
N ARG A 572 -1.19 -3.50 -22.21
CA ARG A 572 -2.18 -2.44 -22.43
C ARG A 572 -3.51 -2.87 -21.83
N PRO A 573 -4.15 -2.00 -21.02
CA PRO A 573 -5.48 -2.33 -20.52
C PRO A 573 -6.39 -2.59 -21.71
N CYS A 574 -6.99 -3.77 -21.74
CA CYS A 574 -8.06 -4.05 -22.67
C CYS A 574 -9.23 -3.17 -22.24
N HIS A 575 -9.40 -2.03 -22.90
CA HIS A 575 -10.57 -1.19 -22.68
C HIS A 575 -11.80 -1.87 -23.29
N VAL A 576 -12.30 -2.90 -22.61
CA VAL A 576 -13.55 -3.58 -22.99
C VAL A 576 -14.72 -2.58 -23.09
N GLY A 577 -14.62 -1.43 -22.40
CA GLY A 577 -15.58 -0.34 -22.50
C GLY A 577 -15.35 0.65 -23.64
N GLN A 578 -14.27 0.51 -24.40
CA GLN A 578 -13.99 1.28 -25.63
C GLN A 578 -13.84 0.35 -26.83
N LEU A 579 -14.78 -0.57 -26.98
CA LEU A 579 -15.08 -1.03 -28.33
C LEU A 579 -15.25 0.24 -29.16
N PRO A 580 -14.48 0.43 -30.26
CA PRO A 580 -14.59 1.64 -31.05
C PRO A 580 -16.07 1.88 -31.31
N ARG A 581 -16.61 3.05 -31.02
CA ARG A 581 -18.03 3.39 -31.24
C ARG A 581 -18.49 3.02 -32.62
N ARG A 582 -17.56 2.85 -33.58
CA ARG A 582 -17.79 2.32 -34.92
C ARG A 582 -18.22 0.86 -34.96
N LEU A 583 -17.68 0.00 -34.03
CA LEU A 583 -18.11 -1.43 -33.98
C LEU A 583 -19.47 -1.58 -33.34
N LEU A 584 -19.81 -0.76 -32.33
CA LEU A 584 -21.12 -0.75 -31.67
C LEU A 584 -22.22 -0.18 -32.57
N ARG A 585 -21.88 0.57 -33.65
CA ARG A 585 -22.81 1.16 -34.62
C ARG A 585 -23.05 0.28 -35.86
N ARG A 586 -22.45 -0.92 -35.92
CA ARG A 586 -22.73 -1.88 -36.99
C ARG A 586 -24.02 -2.64 -36.66
N ASP A 587 -25.00 -2.60 -37.52
CA ASP A 587 -26.27 -3.32 -37.37
C ASP A 587 -26.06 -4.84 -37.23
N GLU A 588 -24.92 -5.36 -37.68
CA GLU A 588 -24.53 -6.78 -37.62
C GLU A 588 -23.71 -7.14 -36.39
N PHE A 589 -23.38 -6.19 -35.48
CA PHE A 589 -22.45 -6.43 -34.33
C PHE A 589 -22.88 -7.62 -33.47
N ILE A 590 -24.17 -7.74 -33.16
CA ILE A 590 -24.68 -8.86 -32.34
C ILE A 590 -24.57 -10.18 -33.11
N GLY A 591 -24.85 -10.16 -34.41
CA GLY A 591 -24.70 -11.33 -35.30
C GLY A 591 -23.25 -11.79 -35.40
N ASP A 592 -22.29 -10.87 -35.50
CA ASP A 592 -20.86 -11.17 -35.55
C ASP A 592 -20.32 -11.67 -34.19
N LEU A 593 -20.82 -11.12 -33.07
CA LEU A 593 -20.51 -11.58 -31.72
C LEU A 593 -21.01 -13.02 -31.51
N ILE A 594 -22.27 -13.31 -31.92
CA ILE A 594 -22.85 -14.65 -31.82
C ILE A 594 -22.04 -15.65 -32.68
N LYS A 595 -21.67 -15.28 -33.91
CA LYS A 595 -20.82 -16.11 -34.78
C LYS A 595 -19.40 -16.34 -34.18
N ALA A 596 -18.82 -15.35 -33.50
CA ALA A 596 -17.55 -15.48 -32.82
C ALA A 596 -17.64 -16.43 -31.62
N CYS A 597 -18.71 -16.29 -30.81
CA CYS A 597 -18.98 -17.19 -29.68
C CYS A 597 -19.20 -18.63 -30.17
N HIS A 598 -19.98 -18.85 -31.22
CA HIS A 598 -20.20 -20.18 -31.80
C HIS A 598 -18.91 -20.81 -32.37
N ARG A 599 -18.02 -20.01 -32.97
CA ARG A 599 -16.70 -20.51 -33.41
C ARG A 599 -15.84 -20.93 -32.22
N HIS A 600 -15.81 -20.14 -31.18
CA HIS A 600 -15.02 -20.44 -29.97
C HIS A 600 -15.52 -21.70 -29.25
N CYS A 601 -16.83 -21.86 -29.12
CA CYS A 601 -17.43 -23.07 -28.53
C CYS A 601 -17.20 -24.34 -29.37
N ARG A 602 -17.00 -24.22 -30.69
CA ARG A 602 -16.68 -25.38 -31.55
C ARG A 602 -15.20 -25.78 -31.54
N THR A 603 -14.32 -24.89 -31.10
CA THR A 603 -12.88 -25.13 -31.02
C THR A 603 -12.40 -25.44 -29.59
N ALA A 604 -13.27 -25.33 -28.58
CA ALA A 604 -12.96 -25.73 -27.20
C ALA A 604 -12.94 -27.26 -27.09
N PRO A 605 -11.95 -27.85 -26.41
CA PRO A 605 -11.92 -29.29 -26.16
C PRO A 605 -13.15 -29.74 -25.36
N PRO A 606 -13.62 -31.00 -25.54
CA PRO A 606 -14.90 -31.49 -25.00
C PRO A 606 -15.04 -31.51 -23.46
N ASP A 607 -13.97 -31.26 -22.72
CA ASP A 607 -13.99 -31.37 -21.24
C ASP A 607 -14.56 -30.14 -20.51
N VAL A 608 -14.90 -29.04 -21.21
CA VAL A 608 -15.45 -27.83 -20.58
C VAL A 608 -17.00 -27.83 -20.54
N ALA A 609 -17.63 -28.85 -21.12
CA ALA A 609 -19.11 -28.93 -21.23
C ALA A 609 -19.82 -29.52 -19.99
N GLN A 610 -19.11 -29.86 -18.92
CA GLN A 610 -19.70 -30.48 -17.71
C GLN A 610 -19.83 -29.57 -16.49
N CYS A 611 -19.53 -28.29 -16.58
CA CYS A 611 -19.83 -27.30 -15.54
C CYS A 611 -21.01 -26.43 -15.95
N ARG A 612 -22.21 -26.93 -15.77
CA ARG A 612 -23.44 -26.14 -15.62
C ARG A 612 -23.98 -26.29 -14.21
#